data_b0ed1d5cda883efb04faa02899e22eae
#
_entry.id   b0ed1d5cda883efb04faa02899e22eae
#
_cell.length_a   1.000
_cell.length_b   1.000
_cell.length_c   1.000
_cell.angle_alpha   90.00
_cell.angle_beta   90.00
_cell.angle_gamma   90.00
#
_symmetry.space_group_name_H-M   'P 1'
#
loop_
_entity.id
_entity.type
_entity.pdbx_description
1 polymer ?
#
loop_
_entity_poly.entity_id
_entity_poly.type
_entity_poly.pdbx_seq_one_letter_code
_entity_poly.pdbx_strand_id
1 'polypeptide(L)'
;MNLPKVIGFCGNRNAGKDECCKILHKKYNFTVRGFSDPVYEQLAILNPVLKVIGFRSDAAAEYNTLVSVFGVDYVKRHSDDVRRYLRLLGTECGRRFHGEDCWLKIMDTRMRLDERTAIQGIRFPNEVCFLRAQPDSLLICVQSTREQPADPAHESEVAIDPAKEADYIIRNDGTLLDLEAELERVIDAYLFWREYA
;
A
#
# COMPACT_ATOMS: atom_id res chain seq x y z
N MET A 1 -14.31 10.21 18.66
CA MET A 1 -14.66 9.00 17.87
C MET A 1 -13.65 7.91 18.16
N ASN A 2 -14.13 6.72 18.52
CA ASN A 2 -13.30 5.53 18.77
C ASN A 2 -12.94 4.81 17.44
N LEU A 3 -12.26 5.53 16.55
CA LEU A 3 -11.83 4.97 15.27
C LEU A 3 -10.85 3.81 15.47
N PRO A 4 -10.76 2.86 14.51
CA PRO A 4 -9.73 1.83 14.53
C PRO A 4 -8.34 2.44 14.73
N LYS A 5 -7.48 1.74 15.47
CA LYS A 5 -6.08 2.17 15.64
C LYS A 5 -5.28 1.94 14.36
N VAL A 6 -5.53 0.82 13.68
CA VAL A 6 -4.83 0.47 12.46
C VAL A 6 -5.84 0.02 11.41
N ILE A 7 -5.80 0.65 10.24
CA ILE A 7 -6.58 0.24 9.07
C ILE A 7 -5.62 -0.19 7.97
N GLY A 8 -5.70 -1.46 7.58
CA GLY A 8 -4.97 -2.01 6.45
C GLY A 8 -5.81 -2.07 5.19
N PHE A 9 -5.17 -1.87 4.04
CA PHE A 9 -5.82 -1.99 2.73
C PHE A 9 -5.17 -3.08 1.89
N CYS A 10 -5.99 -3.97 1.34
CA CYS A 10 -5.60 -4.98 0.35
C CYS A 10 -6.45 -4.84 -0.92
N GLY A 11 -6.16 -5.63 -1.95
CA GLY A 11 -6.83 -5.57 -3.25
C GLY A 11 -5.85 -5.39 -4.41
N ASN A 12 -6.34 -5.55 -5.63
CA ASN A 12 -5.53 -5.54 -6.83
C ASN A 12 -4.95 -4.14 -7.15
N ARG A 13 -4.06 -4.14 -8.11
CA ARG A 13 -3.38 -2.91 -8.55
C ARG A 13 -4.39 -1.94 -9.15
N ASN A 14 -4.23 -0.63 -8.85
CA ASN A 14 -5.12 0.45 -9.27
C ASN A 14 -6.56 0.38 -8.72
N ALA A 15 -6.85 -0.46 -7.74
CA ALA A 15 -8.17 -0.53 -7.12
C ALA A 15 -8.54 0.72 -6.30
N GLY A 16 -7.56 1.58 -5.91
CA GLY A 16 -7.82 2.82 -5.16
C GLY A 16 -7.38 2.81 -3.70
N LYS A 17 -6.61 1.81 -3.27
CA LYS A 17 -6.08 1.70 -1.90
C LYS A 17 -5.35 2.96 -1.41
N ASP A 18 -4.52 3.53 -2.28
CA ASP A 18 -3.73 4.72 -1.94
C ASP A 18 -4.63 5.95 -1.72
N GLU A 19 -5.74 6.06 -2.46
CA GLU A 19 -6.72 7.12 -2.27
C GLU A 19 -7.47 6.95 -0.93
N CYS A 20 -7.83 5.72 -0.55
CA CYS A 20 -8.40 5.45 0.77
C CYS A 20 -7.45 5.90 1.90
N CYS A 21 -6.15 5.61 1.79
CA CYS A 21 -5.15 6.08 2.76
C CYS A 21 -5.07 7.61 2.82
N LYS A 22 -5.12 8.29 1.67
CA LYS A 22 -5.13 9.77 1.61
C LYS A 22 -6.37 10.36 2.26
N ILE A 23 -7.55 9.76 2.05
CA ILE A 23 -8.80 10.17 2.69
C ILE A 23 -8.68 10.03 4.21
N LEU A 24 -8.20 8.88 4.70
CA LEU A 24 -7.98 8.66 6.14
C LEU A 24 -6.99 9.66 6.74
N HIS A 25 -5.91 9.95 6.03
CA HIS A 25 -4.95 10.97 6.45
C HIS A 25 -5.59 12.34 6.57
N LYS A 26 -6.28 12.78 5.50
CA LYS A 26 -6.85 14.13 5.41
C LYS A 26 -7.99 14.36 6.40
N LYS A 27 -8.90 13.38 6.56
CA LYS A 27 -10.12 13.54 7.37
C LYS A 27 -9.95 13.14 8.82
N TYR A 28 -9.16 12.10 9.08
CA TYR A 28 -9.11 11.46 10.38
C TYR A 28 -7.71 11.46 11.00
N ASN A 29 -6.75 12.13 10.34
CA ASN A 29 -5.37 12.29 10.81
C ASN A 29 -4.64 10.94 11.02
N PHE A 30 -4.87 9.97 10.13
CA PHE A 30 -4.08 8.74 10.12
C PHE A 30 -2.70 9.00 9.53
N THR A 31 -1.68 8.41 10.12
CA THR A 31 -0.35 8.33 9.50
C THR A 31 -0.36 7.23 8.45
N VAL A 32 -0.01 7.57 7.21
CA VAL A 32 0.05 6.58 6.12
C VAL A 32 1.41 5.91 6.12
N ARG A 33 1.43 4.57 6.06
CA ARG A 33 2.63 3.74 6.01
C ARG A 33 2.43 2.58 5.05
N GLY A 34 3.55 2.08 4.50
CA GLY A 34 3.56 0.87 3.68
C GLY A 34 4.73 -0.04 4.06
N PHE A 35 4.54 -1.37 3.97
CA PHE A 35 5.64 -2.31 4.15
C PHE A 35 6.74 -2.12 3.09
N SER A 36 6.41 -1.52 1.96
CA SER A 36 7.36 -1.19 0.90
C SER A 36 8.07 0.16 1.07
N ASP A 37 7.70 1.00 2.05
CA ASP A 37 8.35 2.31 2.24
C ASP A 37 9.87 2.21 2.39
N PRO A 38 10.43 1.27 3.19
CA PRO A 38 11.87 1.10 3.27
C PRO A 38 12.53 0.69 1.95
N VAL A 39 11.79 0.00 1.07
CA VAL A 39 12.27 -0.41 -0.25
C VAL A 39 12.43 0.82 -1.16
N TYR A 40 11.47 1.76 -1.12
CA TYR A 40 11.58 3.03 -1.83
C TYR A 40 12.70 3.91 -1.29
N GLU A 41 12.90 3.92 0.03
CA GLU A 41 14.02 4.63 0.66
C GLU A 41 15.37 4.08 0.19
N GLN A 42 15.52 2.75 0.14
CA GLN A 42 16.72 2.10 -0.38
C GLN A 42 16.95 2.44 -1.86
N LEU A 43 15.87 2.44 -2.67
CA LEU A 43 15.98 2.84 -4.08
C LEU A 43 16.41 4.29 -4.23
N ALA A 44 15.91 5.19 -3.37
CA ALA A 44 16.32 6.58 -3.35
C ALA A 44 17.80 6.76 -2.95
N ILE A 45 18.31 5.94 -2.03
CA ILE A 45 19.73 5.92 -1.65
C ILE A 45 20.60 5.41 -2.81
N LEU A 46 20.19 4.32 -3.47
CA LEU A 46 20.90 3.78 -4.63
C LEU A 46 20.92 4.76 -5.81
N ASN A 47 19.85 5.53 -5.97
CA ASN A 47 19.69 6.57 -6.99
C ASN A 47 20.14 6.15 -8.40
N PRO A 48 19.69 4.99 -8.93
CA PRO A 48 20.18 4.49 -10.21
C PRO A 48 19.78 5.39 -11.37
N VAL A 49 20.58 5.38 -12.42
CA VAL A 49 20.21 6.00 -13.72
C VAL A 49 19.19 5.11 -14.41
N LEU A 50 18.04 5.67 -14.73
CA LEU A 50 16.88 4.98 -15.28
C LEU A 50 16.51 5.53 -16.65
N LYS A 51 15.98 4.67 -17.51
CA LYS A 51 15.30 5.08 -18.74
C LYS A 51 13.82 5.32 -18.47
N VAL A 52 13.28 6.43 -18.95
CA VAL A 52 11.85 6.76 -18.85
C VAL A 52 11.20 6.64 -20.21
N ILE A 53 10.25 5.73 -20.33
CA ILE A 53 9.49 5.49 -21.56
C ILE A 53 8.52 6.68 -21.78
N GLY A 54 8.49 7.21 -22.99
CA GLY A 54 7.56 8.27 -23.38
C GLY A 54 8.16 9.67 -23.54
N PHE A 55 9.44 9.85 -23.31
CA PHE A 55 10.18 11.05 -23.70
C PHE A 55 10.82 10.92 -25.07
N ARG A 56 10.93 12.05 -25.80
CA ARG A 56 11.42 12.15 -27.20
C ARG A 56 12.87 11.69 -27.43
N SER A 57 13.54 11.16 -26.45
CA SER A 57 14.90 10.64 -26.54
C SER A 57 15.07 9.50 -25.55
N ASP A 58 16.08 8.66 -25.77
CA ASP A 58 16.60 7.70 -24.79
C ASP A 58 17.16 8.40 -23.53
N ALA A 59 16.47 9.42 -23.05
CA ALA A 59 16.88 10.22 -21.92
C ALA A 59 16.89 9.34 -20.68
N ALA A 60 18.06 9.20 -20.12
CA ALA A 60 18.27 8.54 -18.85
C ALA A 60 18.59 9.61 -17.80
N ALA A 61 17.98 9.49 -16.63
CA ALA A 61 18.23 10.36 -15.50
C ALA A 61 18.24 9.56 -14.20
N GLU A 62 18.85 10.13 -13.19
CA GLU A 62 18.85 9.54 -11.85
C GLU A 62 17.42 9.44 -11.27
N TYR A 63 17.15 8.37 -10.53
CA TYR A 63 15.84 8.10 -9.92
C TYR A 63 15.31 9.30 -9.13
N ASN A 64 16.14 9.91 -8.27
CA ASN A 64 15.70 11.04 -7.43
C ASN A 64 15.34 12.26 -8.27
N THR A 65 16.08 12.53 -9.36
CA THR A 65 15.75 13.60 -10.31
C THR A 65 14.40 13.35 -10.96
N LEU A 66 14.16 12.13 -11.44
CA LEU A 66 12.88 11.78 -12.05
C LEU A 66 11.72 11.89 -11.04
N VAL A 67 11.91 11.42 -9.81
CA VAL A 67 10.90 11.51 -8.75
C VAL A 67 10.59 12.96 -8.37
N SER A 68 11.61 13.83 -8.31
CA SER A 68 11.41 15.25 -7.99
C SER A 68 10.60 16.00 -9.05
N VAL A 69 10.72 15.60 -10.31
CA VAL A 69 10.02 16.24 -11.44
C VAL A 69 8.62 15.67 -11.66
N PHE A 70 8.49 14.34 -11.60
CA PHE A 70 7.27 13.64 -12.04
C PHE A 70 6.49 12.98 -10.89
N GLY A 71 7.08 12.84 -9.72
CA GLY A 71 6.52 12.07 -8.61
C GLY A 71 6.76 10.56 -8.73
N VAL A 72 6.77 9.88 -7.58
CA VAL A 72 7.04 8.42 -7.48
C VAL A 72 6.07 7.60 -8.31
N ASP A 73 4.78 7.91 -8.27
CA ASP A 73 3.75 7.15 -8.97
C ASP A 73 3.89 7.21 -10.49
N TYR A 74 4.28 8.36 -11.01
CA TYR A 74 4.54 8.51 -12.44
C TYR A 74 5.77 7.70 -12.86
N VAL A 75 6.88 7.85 -12.16
CA VAL A 75 8.14 7.15 -12.46
C VAL A 75 7.94 5.64 -12.39
N LYS A 76 7.25 5.14 -11.36
CA LYS A 76 6.90 3.72 -11.22
C LYS A 76 6.03 3.18 -12.38
N ARG A 77 5.12 4.00 -12.91
CA ARG A 77 4.24 3.60 -14.02
C ARG A 77 4.96 3.56 -15.35
N HIS A 78 5.92 4.45 -15.57
CA HIS A 78 6.58 4.67 -16.86
C HIS A 78 8.01 4.14 -16.93
N SER A 79 8.51 3.45 -15.90
CA SER A 79 9.82 2.82 -15.91
C SER A 79 9.75 1.38 -15.42
N ASP A 80 10.03 0.43 -16.31
CA ASP A 80 10.13 -0.99 -15.95
C ASP A 80 11.33 -1.26 -15.03
N ASP A 81 12.39 -0.47 -15.18
CA ASP A 81 13.57 -0.56 -14.31
C ASP A 81 13.20 -0.28 -12.84
N VAL A 82 12.33 0.71 -12.56
CA VAL A 82 11.88 0.97 -11.18
C VAL A 82 11.18 -0.25 -10.60
N ARG A 83 10.29 -0.88 -11.36
CA ARG A 83 9.59 -2.09 -10.90
C ARG A 83 10.55 -3.23 -10.65
N ARG A 84 11.56 -3.38 -11.53
CA ARG A 84 12.62 -4.38 -11.37
C ARG A 84 13.43 -4.13 -10.11
N TYR A 85 13.86 -2.90 -9.84
CA TYR A 85 14.59 -2.55 -8.63
C TYR A 85 13.76 -2.77 -7.36
N LEU A 86 12.50 -2.36 -7.36
CA LEU A 86 11.60 -2.59 -6.22
C LEU A 86 11.41 -4.08 -5.92
N ARG A 87 11.32 -4.93 -6.94
CA ARG A 87 11.27 -6.40 -6.74
C ARG A 87 12.59 -6.94 -6.21
N LEU A 88 13.71 -6.53 -6.81
CA LEU A 88 15.04 -6.96 -6.36
C LEU A 88 15.27 -6.56 -4.90
N LEU A 89 15.06 -5.31 -4.54
CA LEU A 89 15.25 -4.82 -3.17
C LEU A 89 14.23 -5.42 -2.20
N GLY A 90 12.97 -5.47 -2.57
CA GLY A 90 11.90 -5.93 -1.69
C GLY A 90 11.91 -7.44 -1.45
N THR A 91 12.12 -8.23 -2.48
CA THR A 91 12.04 -9.70 -2.41
C THR A 91 13.43 -10.33 -2.38
N GLU A 92 14.23 -10.12 -3.44
CA GLU A 92 15.49 -10.85 -3.58
C GLU A 92 16.53 -10.45 -2.53
N CYS A 93 16.75 -9.15 -2.36
CA CYS A 93 17.70 -8.64 -1.36
C CYS A 93 17.09 -8.53 0.03
N GLY A 94 15.79 -8.16 0.13
CA GLY A 94 15.10 -8.05 1.41
C GLY A 94 14.71 -9.39 1.99
N ARG A 95 13.57 -9.94 1.56
CA ARG A 95 12.97 -11.13 2.17
C ARG A 95 13.88 -12.36 2.12
N ARG A 96 14.55 -12.64 0.99
CA ARG A 96 15.42 -13.84 0.88
C ARG A 96 16.67 -13.75 1.72
N PHE A 97 17.29 -12.57 1.88
CA PHE A 97 18.50 -12.42 2.66
C PHE A 97 18.26 -12.16 4.14
N HIS A 98 17.24 -11.36 4.46
CA HIS A 98 16.97 -10.89 5.83
C HIS A 98 15.77 -11.59 6.48
N GLY A 99 15.14 -12.54 5.77
CA GLY A 99 13.96 -13.28 6.23
C GLY A 99 12.65 -12.62 5.83
N GLU A 100 11.59 -13.44 5.76
CA GLU A 100 10.24 -13.05 5.30
C GLU A 100 9.66 -11.85 6.05
N ASP A 101 10.01 -11.68 7.33
CA ASP A 101 9.48 -10.66 8.21
C ASP A 101 10.35 -9.40 8.30
N CYS A 102 11.36 -9.24 7.43
CA CYS A 102 12.27 -8.09 7.52
C CYS A 102 11.55 -6.75 7.44
N TRP A 103 10.57 -6.62 6.54
CA TRP A 103 9.80 -5.39 6.38
C TRP A 103 8.78 -5.17 7.50
N LEU A 104 8.25 -6.25 8.08
CA LEU A 104 7.38 -6.20 9.25
C LEU A 104 8.13 -5.66 10.48
N LYS A 105 9.35 -6.15 10.71
CA LYS A 105 10.20 -5.67 11.80
C LYS A 105 10.50 -4.17 11.67
N ILE A 106 10.76 -3.70 10.45
CA ILE A 106 10.96 -2.27 10.21
C ILE A 106 9.66 -1.49 10.44
N MET A 107 8.52 -2.00 9.96
CA MET A 107 7.21 -1.38 10.19
C MET A 107 6.93 -1.26 11.69
N ASP A 108 7.14 -2.33 12.46
CA ASP A 108 6.92 -2.36 13.90
C ASP A 108 7.72 -1.27 14.63
N THR A 109 8.99 -1.08 14.26
CA THR A 109 9.82 0.00 14.83
C THR A 109 9.37 1.42 14.46
N ARG A 110 8.59 1.57 13.39
CA ARG A 110 8.11 2.87 12.89
C ARG A 110 6.70 3.22 13.35
N MET A 111 5.91 2.23 13.74
CA MET A 111 4.57 2.46 14.28
C MET A 111 4.65 3.00 15.70
N ARG A 112 3.82 3.99 15.99
CA ARG A 112 3.73 4.61 17.31
C ARG A 112 2.39 4.27 17.95
N LEU A 113 2.40 3.95 19.22
CA LEU A 113 1.20 3.57 19.98
C LEU A 113 0.17 4.71 20.09
N ASP A 114 0.60 5.96 20.00
CA ASP A 114 -0.23 7.16 20.09
C ASP A 114 -0.79 7.62 18.73
N GLU A 115 -0.33 7.03 17.62
CA GLU A 115 -0.80 7.34 16.26
C GLU A 115 -1.87 6.34 15.79
N ARG A 116 -2.79 6.82 14.95
CA ARG A 116 -3.59 5.95 14.07
C ARG A 116 -2.84 5.73 12.78
N THR A 117 -2.76 4.49 12.34
CA THR A 117 -1.99 4.13 11.15
C THR A 117 -2.88 3.55 10.06
N ALA A 118 -2.75 4.08 8.84
CA ALA A 118 -3.30 3.49 7.62
C ALA A 118 -2.19 2.75 6.88
N ILE A 119 -2.30 1.43 6.72
CA ILE A 119 -1.30 0.59 6.04
C ILE A 119 -1.76 0.33 4.62
N GLN A 120 -1.00 0.83 3.64
CA GLN A 120 -1.29 0.63 2.23
C GLN A 120 -0.69 -0.67 1.70
N GLY A 121 -1.47 -1.40 0.90
CA GLY A 121 -0.94 -2.48 0.05
C GLY A 121 -0.51 -3.74 0.78
N ILE A 122 -1.33 -4.25 1.70
CA ILE A 122 -1.15 -5.57 2.31
C ILE A 122 -1.27 -6.64 1.21
N ARG A 123 -0.28 -7.55 1.14
CA ARG A 123 -0.13 -8.53 0.06
C ARG A 123 0.28 -9.91 0.50
N PHE A 124 0.86 -10.08 1.68
CA PHE A 124 1.40 -11.35 2.16
C PHE A 124 0.68 -11.80 3.43
N PRO A 125 0.58 -13.13 3.65
CA PRO A 125 -0.07 -13.67 4.86
C PRO A 125 0.55 -13.15 6.17
N ASN A 126 1.87 -13.02 6.23
CA ASN A 126 2.55 -12.46 7.41
C ASN A 126 2.22 -10.97 7.64
N GLU A 127 1.94 -10.19 6.58
CA GLU A 127 1.47 -8.81 6.70
C GLU A 127 0.03 -8.75 7.25
N VAL A 128 -0.83 -9.69 6.84
CA VAL A 128 -2.17 -9.86 7.42
C VAL A 128 -2.07 -10.22 8.91
N CYS A 129 -1.23 -11.20 9.25
CA CYS A 129 -0.99 -11.58 10.65
C CYS A 129 -0.45 -10.41 11.48
N PHE A 130 0.47 -9.62 10.92
CA PHE A 130 0.98 -8.41 11.57
C PHE A 130 -0.14 -7.41 11.86
N LEU A 131 -1.00 -7.13 10.86
CA LEU A 131 -2.15 -6.24 11.05
C LEU A 131 -3.08 -6.77 12.15
N ARG A 132 -3.44 -8.06 12.10
CA ARG A 132 -4.34 -8.69 13.07
C ARG A 132 -3.79 -8.69 14.50
N ALA A 133 -2.48 -8.65 14.67
CA ALA A 133 -1.84 -8.53 15.98
C ALA A 133 -1.92 -7.10 16.55
N GLN A 134 -2.25 -6.10 15.74
CA GLN A 134 -2.41 -4.73 16.22
C GLN A 134 -3.75 -4.54 16.95
N PRO A 135 -3.78 -3.73 18.03
CA PRO A 135 -5.03 -3.44 18.71
C PRO A 135 -5.97 -2.67 17.77
N ASP A 136 -7.27 -3.00 17.84
CA ASP A 136 -8.30 -2.29 17.07
C ASP A 136 -7.97 -2.20 15.57
N SER A 137 -7.55 -3.31 14.98
CA SER A 137 -7.19 -3.37 13.56
C SER A 137 -8.38 -3.71 12.67
N LEU A 138 -8.36 -3.18 11.45
CA LEU A 138 -9.36 -3.41 10.41
C LEU A 138 -8.67 -3.63 9.07
N LEU A 139 -9.04 -4.68 8.34
CA LEU A 139 -8.56 -4.95 6.97
C LEU A 139 -9.67 -4.69 5.97
N ILE A 140 -9.45 -3.77 5.05
CA ILE A 140 -10.40 -3.39 3.99
C ILE A 140 -9.85 -3.83 2.63
N CYS A 141 -10.63 -4.61 1.89
CA CYS A 141 -10.35 -4.91 0.50
C CYS A 141 -10.98 -3.84 -0.40
N VAL A 142 -10.17 -3.22 -1.26
CA VAL A 142 -10.68 -2.30 -2.29
C VAL A 142 -10.67 -3.01 -3.63
N GLN A 143 -11.85 -3.09 -4.27
CA GLN A 143 -12.06 -3.68 -5.59
C GLN A 143 -12.52 -2.61 -6.58
N SER A 144 -12.13 -2.74 -7.85
CA SER A 144 -12.59 -1.85 -8.93
C SER A 144 -12.58 -2.55 -10.27
N THR A 145 -13.54 -2.25 -11.12
CA THR A 145 -13.53 -2.70 -12.53
C THR A 145 -12.37 -2.11 -13.33
N ARG A 146 -11.73 -1.06 -12.81
CA ARG A 146 -10.52 -0.41 -13.37
C ARG A 146 -9.21 -1.03 -12.87
N GLU A 147 -9.27 -1.99 -11.95
CA GLU A 147 -8.09 -2.65 -11.42
C GLU A 147 -7.40 -3.49 -12.50
N GLN A 148 -6.08 -3.63 -12.37
CA GLN A 148 -5.33 -4.55 -13.21
C GLN A 148 -5.36 -5.93 -12.58
N PRO A 149 -5.55 -7.01 -13.39
CA PRO A 149 -5.43 -8.38 -12.91
C PRO A 149 -4.09 -8.59 -12.20
N ALA A 150 -4.10 -9.46 -11.19
CA ALA A 150 -2.87 -9.90 -10.53
C ALA A 150 -1.92 -10.52 -11.57
N ASP A 151 -0.63 -10.19 -11.47
CA ASP A 151 0.41 -10.87 -12.25
C ASP A 151 0.71 -12.22 -11.57
N PRO A 152 0.26 -13.35 -12.14
CA PRO A 152 0.47 -14.66 -11.54
C PRO A 152 1.95 -15.06 -11.48
N ALA A 153 2.81 -14.39 -12.24
CA ALA A 153 4.25 -14.62 -12.23
C ALA A 153 4.96 -13.98 -11.02
N HIS A 154 4.25 -13.14 -10.24
CA HIS A 154 4.85 -12.48 -9.10
C HIS A 154 4.15 -12.82 -7.79
N GLU A 155 4.91 -13.44 -6.87
CA GLU A 155 4.42 -13.91 -5.57
C GLU A 155 3.61 -12.86 -4.79
N SER A 156 4.04 -11.60 -4.77
CA SER A 156 3.36 -10.53 -4.03
C SER A 156 1.96 -10.15 -4.56
N GLU A 157 1.55 -10.69 -5.70
CA GLU A 157 0.23 -10.43 -6.28
C GLU A 157 -0.73 -11.61 -6.15
N VAL A 158 -0.23 -12.76 -5.69
CA VAL A 158 -1.02 -14.00 -5.55
C VAL A 158 -0.91 -14.64 -4.16
N ALA A 159 -0.14 -14.07 -3.25
CA ALA A 159 0.13 -14.66 -1.95
C ALA A 159 -1.08 -14.72 -1.00
N ILE A 160 -2.07 -13.84 -1.19
CA ILE A 160 -3.34 -13.84 -0.44
C ILE A 160 -4.52 -13.70 -1.42
N ASP A 161 -5.71 -14.12 -0.97
CA ASP A 161 -6.97 -13.75 -1.59
C ASP A 161 -7.53 -12.53 -0.81
N PRO A 162 -7.39 -11.29 -1.35
CA PRO A 162 -7.73 -10.11 -0.59
C PRO A 162 -9.18 -10.07 -0.10
N ALA A 163 -10.09 -10.61 -0.90
CA ALA A 163 -11.52 -10.60 -0.57
C ALA A 163 -11.87 -11.56 0.57
N LYS A 164 -11.11 -12.66 0.72
CA LYS A 164 -11.33 -13.61 1.82
C LYS A 164 -10.68 -13.16 3.13
N GLU A 165 -9.58 -12.41 3.04
CA GLU A 165 -8.86 -11.94 4.21
C GLU A 165 -9.50 -10.70 4.85
N ALA A 166 -10.26 -9.91 4.07
CA ALA A 166 -10.78 -8.62 4.49
C ALA A 166 -12.01 -8.72 5.41
N ASP A 167 -12.13 -7.78 6.35
CA ASP A 167 -13.33 -7.59 7.17
C ASP A 167 -14.43 -6.89 6.36
N TYR A 168 -14.04 -5.98 5.48
CA TYR A 168 -14.96 -5.23 4.61
C TYR A 168 -14.43 -5.15 3.18
N ILE A 169 -15.36 -5.06 2.25
CA ILE A 169 -15.06 -4.88 0.82
C ILE A 169 -15.69 -3.57 0.36
N ILE A 170 -14.85 -2.69 -0.21
CA ILE A 170 -15.27 -1.44 -0.85
C ILE A 170 -15.19 -1.63 -2.37
N ARG A 171 -16.23 -1.24 -3.10
CA ARG A 171 -16.23 -1.18 -4.56
C ARG A 171 -15.97 0.25 -5.04
N ASN A 172 -14.87 0.44 -5.75
CA ASN A 172 -14.42 1.74 -6.25
C ASN A 172 -14.62 1.84 -7.77
N ASP A 173 -15.87 1.85 -8.21
CA ASP A 173 -16.24 1.99 -9.63
C ASP A 173 -16.76 3.41 -9.97
N GLY A 174 -16.98 4.23 -8.95
CA GLY A 174 -17.49 5.59 -9.04
C GLY A 174 -16.41 6.68 -9.06
N THR A 175 -16.77 7.84 -8.56
CA THR A 175 -15.91 9.01 -8.37
C THR A 175 -15.10 8.91 -7.06
N LEU A 176 -14.21 9.88 -6.84
CA LEU A 176 -13.48 9.98 -5.57
C LEU A 176 -14.43 10.25 -4.39
N LEU A 177 -15.51 11.00 -4.62
CA LEU A 177 -16.54 11.26 -3.60
C LEU A 177 -17.32 9.99 -3.25
N ASP A 178 -17.59 9.13 -4.23
CA ASP A 178 -18.24 7.85 -3.97
C ASP A 178 -17.33 6.93 -3.15
N LEU A 179 -16.03 6.89 -3.47
CA LEU A 179 -15.05 6.12 -2.68
C LEU A 179 -14.95 6.63 -1.24
N GLU A 180 -14.96 7.94 -1.06
CA GLU A 180 -14.96 8.57 0.26
C GLU A 180 -16.20 8.18 1.06
N ALA A 181 -17.39 8.26 0.46
CA ALA A 181 -18.65 7.85 1.10
C ALA A 181 -18.69 6.36 1.45
N GLU A 182 -18.14 5.48 0.58
CA GLU A 182 -18.01 4.05 0.89
C GLU A 182 -17.09 3.80 2.08
N LEU A 183 -15.95 4.49 2.13
CA LEU A 183 -15.01 4.37 3.25
C LEU A 183 -15.64 4.86 4.56
N GLU A 184 -16.38 5.95 4.54
CA GLU A 184 -17.12 6.45 5.71
C GLU A 184 -18.16 5.45 6.19
N ARG A 185 -18.93 4.83 5.28
CA ARG A 185 -19.89 3.77 5.64
C ARG A 185 -19.22 2.59 6.35
N VAL A 186 -18.04 2.19 5.90
CA VAL A 186 -17.27 1.12 6.56
C VAL A 186 -16.84 1.53 7.96
N ILE A 187 -16.37 2.76 8.13
CA ILE A 187 -15.97 3.32 9.44
C ILE A 187 -17.18 3.37 10.37
N ASP A 188 -18.32 3.87 9.91
CA ASP A 188 -19.56 3.97 10.70
C ASP A 188 -20.07 2.57 11.08
N ALA A 189 -20.03 1.60 10.17
CA ALA A 189 -20.38 0.21 10.48
C ALA A 189 -19.47 -0.39 11.56
N TYR A 190 -18.15 -0.15 11.45
CA TYR A 190 -17.20 -0.60 12.48
C TYR A 190 -17.51 0.02 13.85
N LEU A 191 -17.77 1.33 13.89
CA LEU A 191 -18.11 2.04 15.14
C LEU A 191 -19.40 1.52 15.75
N PHE A 192 -20.43 1.28 14.93
CA PHE A 192 -21.70 0.71 15.36
C PHE A 192 -21.51 -0.66 16.01
N TRP A 193 -20.86 -1.60 15.34
CA TRP A 193 -20.64 -2.94 15.89
C TRP A 193 -19.84 -2.94 17.18
N ARG A 194 -18.90 -2.01 17.32
CA ARG A 194 -18.08 -1.88 18.53
C ARG A 194 -18.84 -1.31 19.71
N GLU A 195 -19.89 -0.56 19.49
CA GLU A 195 -20.73 0.02 20.54
C GLU A 195 -21.72 -1.01 21.11
N TYR A 196 -22.08 -2.02 20.30
CA TYR A 196 -23.09 -3.03 20.63
C TYR A 196 -22.53 -4.45 20.81
N ALA A 197 -21.23 -4.66 20.67
CA ALA A 197 -20.54 -5.94 20.96
C ALA A 197 -19.86 -5.93 22.33
#